data_dbdee9eccf0898b6dccb69255849065f
#
_entry.id   dbdee9eccf0898b6dccb69255849065f
#
_cell.length_a   1.000
_cell.length_b   1.000
_cell.length_c   1.000
_cell.angle_alpha   90.00
_cell.angle_beta   90.00
_cell.angle_gamma   90.00
#
_symmetry.space_group_name_H-M   'P 1'
#
loop_
_entity.id
_entity.type
_entity.pdbx_description
1 polymer ?
#
loop_
_entity_poly.entity_id
_entity_poly.type
_entity_poly.pdbx_seq_one_letter_code
_entity_poly.pdbx_strand_id
1 'polypeptide(L)'
;MFEKLFEKRNSNSDNSFDWTAWVKGEDSELTGVDSTYAKCINLFSENIAKLPIVTKVKTEKGDIDADNFYLYELLRLRPNQSMNAFECMKALVVMMKHHGSAGLYIDRDKKGLVKGLYPVRINQFIVDDAGLINSTKKNKVLVDFTCGDVSGSCLEKDIIILRDNSTNGINFKRTKSYIRDSIDTNIKAQKYQAQLFSNGLTNKIVVQLTSDIKEDKELKKIQSKFSKIYSNNGRVFTVPAGYNVSSMNLSLADSQFAELKILGKQDITSAIGVPYSLIEKGSLTEEETIAFLSNAIIPIITALEQEMDWKLLTSNDRKKGYKIRFNINAMLRTSPLTQSIIIDRYLRDGAYTLNDAKRILGVPLVEGGDIVTLPSGQITLENLIAGNATWQKESTAKGGENGENGENQD
;
A
#
# COMPACT_ATOMS: atom_id res chain seq x y z
N MET A 1 26.43 -29.55 -4.87
CA MET A 1 25.10 -28.91 -4.70
C MET A 1 24.97 -27.61 -5.51
N PHE A 2 26.02 -26.79 -5.56
CA PHE A 2 26.03 -25.54 -6.35
C PHE A 2 26.13 -25.77 -7.87
N GLU A 3 26.81 -26.79 -8.34
CA GLU A 3 26.91 -27.13 -9.79
C GLU A 3 25.52 -27.41 -10.42
N LYS A 4 24.61 -28.06 -9.72
CA LYS A 4 23.23 -28.30 -10.21
C LYS A 4 22.39 -27.05 -10.39
N LEU A 5 22.70 -25.97 -9.64
CA LEU A 5 22.03 -24.66 -9.79
C LEU A 5 22.52 -23.90 -11.05
N PHE A 6 23.77 -24.20 -11.50
CA PHE A 6 24.35 -23.61 -12.72
C PHE A 6 24.08 -24.44 -13.97
N GLU A 7 23.92 -25.77 -13.87
CA GLU A 7 23.65 -26.66 -15.03
C GLU A 7 22.28 -26.35 -15.66
N LYS A 8 21.28 -25.92 -14.89
CA LYS A 8 20.00 -25.44 -15.46
C LYS A 8 20.12 -24.13 -16.24
N ARG A 9 21.22 -23.41 -16.12
CA ARG A 9 21.49 -22.16 -16.84
C ARG A 9 22.15 -22.35 -18.21
N ASN A 10 22.70 -23.56 -18.51
CA ASN A 10 23.50 -23.82 -19.72
C ASN A 10 22.81 -24.71 -20.76
N SER A 11 21.62 -25.21 -20.53
CA SER A 11 20.89 -25.98 -21.53
C SER A 11 19.88 -25.12 -22.29
N ASN A 12 20.33 -24.66 -23.45
CA ASN A 12 19.56 -24.22 -24.62
C ASN A 12 18.48 -23.13 -24.49
N SER A 13 18.85 -21.94 -25.03
CA SER A 13 18.03 -21.16 -25.97
C SER A 13 16.54 -21.02 -25.71
N ASP A 14 16.17 -20.47 -24.67
CA ASP A 14 15.04 -19.61 -24.38
C ASP A 14 14.97 -19.46 -22.87
N ASN A 15 15.74 -18.51 -22.33
CA ASN A 15 15.62 -18.05 -20.95
C ASN A 15 14.31 -17.24 -20.78
N SER A 16 13.19 -17.76 -21.30
CA SER A 16 11.89 -17.23 -20.96
C SER A 16 11.51 -17.74 -19.57
N PHE A 17 11.16 -16.85 -18.69
CA PHE A 17 10.55 -17.17 -17.40
C PHE A 17 9.43 -18.19 -17.61
N ASP A 18 9.41 -19.29 -16.84
CA ASP A 18 8.38 -20.33 -16.99
C ASP A 18 7.05 -19.82 -16.45
N TRP A 19 6.33 -19.20 -17.37
CA TRP A 19 5.00 -18.66 -17.16
C TRP A 19 4.00 -19.70 -16.66
N THR A 20 4.03 -20.91 -17.19
CA THR A 20 3.06 -21.97 -16.87
C THR A 20 3.22 -22.44 -15.42
N ALA A 21 4.44 -22.59 -14.98
CA ALA A 21 4.74 -22.96 -13.60
C ALA A 21 4.42 -21.80 -12.63
N TRP A 22 4.65 -20.55 -13.06
CA TRP A 22 4.32 -19.36 -12.25
C TRP A 22 2.81 -19.20 -12.01
N VAL A 23 1.96 -19.47 -13.02
CA VAL A 23 0.49 -19.37 -12.91
C VAL A 23 -0.13 -20.47 -12.06
N LYS A 24 0.52 -21.64 -11.94
CA LYS A 24 0.00 -22.79 -11.18
C LYS A 24 0.11 -22.66 -9.66
N GLY A 25 0.69 -21.58 -9.13
CA GLY A 25 0.88 -21.38 -7.71
C GLY A 25 -0.42 -21.14 -6.92
N GLU A 26 -0.38 -21.40 -5.61
CA GLU A 26 -1.53 -21.25 -4.71
C GLU A 26 -2.09 -19.82 -4.66
N ASP A 27 -3.41 -19.72 -4.74
CA ASP A 27 -4.16 -18.49 -5.01
C ASP A 27 -4.24 -17.48 -3.86
N SER A 28 -3.76 -17.76 -2.65
CA SER A 28 -4.05 -16.85 -1.56
C SER A 28 -3.01 -16.85 -0.44
N GLU A 29 -2.13 -15.88 -0.53
CA GLU A 29 -1.16 -15.52 0.52
C GLU A 29 -1.83 -15.19 1.88
N LEU A 30 -3.09 -14.76 1.87
CA LEU A 30 -3.83 -14.29 3.05
C LEU A 30 -4.90 -15.26 3.56
N THR A 31 -4.90 -16.53 3.11
CA THR A 31 -5.84 -17.55 3.58
C THR A 31 -5.54 -17.94 5.02
N GLY A 32 -6.60 -18.08 5.85
CA GLY A 32 -6.46 -18.55 7.23
C GLY A 32 -5.87 -17.57 8.23
N VAL A 33 -5.73 -16.30 7.85
CA VAL A 33 -5.28 -15.21 8.75
C VAL A 33 -6.46 -14.44 9.34
N ASP A 34 -6.20 -13.62 10.37
CA ASP A 34 -7.20 -12.71 10.93
C ASP A 34 -7.77 -11.77 9.87
N SER A 35 -9.09 -11.60 9.89
CA SER A 35 -9.82 -10.79 8.90
C SER A 35 -9.41 -9.31 8.91
N THR A 36 -9.07 -8.76 10.08
CA THR A 36 -8.58 -7.38 10.21
C THR A 36 -7.19 -7.23 9.60
N TYR A 37 -6.31 -8.20 9.87
CA TYR A 37 -4.98 -8.24 9.29
C TYR A 37 -5.04 -8.31 7.76
N ALA A 38 -5.84 -9.23 7.20
CA ALA A 38 -6.01 -9.37 5.77
C ALA A 38 -6.57 -8.07 5.13
N LYS A 39 -7.58 -7.46 5.75
CA LYS A 39 -8.16 -6.19 5.30
C LYS A 39 -7.13 -5.07 5.31
N CYS A 40 -6.32 -4.96 6.37
CA CYS A 40 -5.28 -3.93 6.46
C CYS A 40 -4.22 -4.08 5.37
N ILE A 41 -3.73 -5.30 5.13
CA ILE A 41 -2.75 -5.55 4.06
C ILE A 41 -3.33 -5.23 2.69
N ASN A 42 -4.57 -5.66 2.41
CA ASN A 42 -5.23 -5.35 1.15
C ASN A 42 -5.39 -3.85 0.95
N LEU A 43 -5.92 -3.12 1.93
CA LEU A 43 -6.08 -1.66 1.83
C LEU A 43 -4.73 -0.96 1.65
N PHE A 44 -3.70 -1.38 2.39
CA PHE A 44 -2.36 -0.82 2.28
C PHE A 44 -1.78 -1.03 0.87
N SER A 45 -1.85 -2.26 0.36
CA SER A 45 -1.31 -2.62 -0.96
C SER A 45 -2.09 -1.95 -2.10
N GLU A 46 -3.42 -1.86 -2.00
CA GLU A 46 -4.26 -1.18 -2.98
C GLU A 46 -4.00 0.32 -3.05
N ASN A 47 -3.69 0.96 -1.91
CA ASN A 47 -3.33 2.37 -1.88
C ASN A 47 -2.00 2.67 -2.57
N ILE A 48 -1.04 1.74 -2.55
CA ILE A 48 0.19 1.86 -3.34
C ILE A 48 -0.07 1.50 -4.81
N ALA A 49 -0.76 0.39 -5.05
CA ALA A 49 -0.97 -0.13 -6.40
C ALA A 49 -1.80 0.79 -7.30
N LYS A 50 -2.71 1.59 -6.74
CA LYS A 50 -3.52 2.56 -7.52
C LYS A 50 -2.73 3.78 -8.01
N LEU A 51 -1.48 3.97 -7.54
CA LEU A 51 -0.65 5.08 -7.96
C LEU A 51 -0.02 4.77 -9.34
N PRO A 52 -0.32 5.56 -10.37
CA PRO A 52 0.26 5.34 -11.69
C PRO A 52 1.78 5.52 -11.66
N ILE A 53 2.48 4.57 -12.27
CA ILE A 53 3.93 4.66 -12.46
C ILE A 53 4.16 5.37 -13.79
N VAL A 54 4.98 6.41 -13.77
CA VAL A 54 5.33 7.20 -14.94
C VAL A 54 6.84 7.28 -15.11
N THR A 55 7.31 7.22 -16.34
CA THR A 55 8.69 7.50 -16.68
C THR A 55 8.81 8.98 -17.00
N LYS A 56 9.76 9.67 -16.36
CA LYS A 56 10.04 11.10 -16.56
C LYS A 56 11.44 11.28 -17.08
N VAL A 57 11.64 12.40 -17.81
CA VAL A 57 12.96 12.86 -18.23
C VAL A 57 13.16 14.29 -17.78
N LYS A 58 14.34 14.57 -17.23
CA LYS A 58 14.71 15.91 -16.81
C LYS A 58 15.08 16.75 -18.03
N THR A 59 14.41 17.90 -18.18
CA THR A 59 14.70 18.91 -19.21
C THR A 59 15.08 20.23 -18.56
N GLU A 60 15.52 21.20 -19.35
CA GLU A 60 15.81 22.56 -18.87
C GLU A 60 14.58 23.25 -18.25
N LYS A 61 13.37 22.87 -18.69
CA LYS A 61 12.09 23.40 -18.19
C LYS A 61 11.49 22.60 -17.05
N GLY A 62 12.20 21.58 -16.54
CA GLY A 62 11.72 20.69 -15.49
C GLY A 62 11.56 19.23 -15.93
N ASP A 63 10.93 18.42 -15.09
CA ASP A 63 10.68 17.01 -15.36
C ASP A 63 9.39 16.87 -16.21
N ILE A 64 9.51 16.28 -17.39
CA ILE A 64 8.37 15.98 -18.28
C ILE A 64 8.14 14.47 -18.38
N ASP A 65 6.92 14.04 -18.68
CA ASP A 65 6.61 12.63 -18.90
C ASP A 65 7.26 12.16 -20.21
N ALA A 66 7.91 10.99 -20.16
CA ALA A 66 8.63 10.38 -21.28
C ALA A 66 7.80 9.20 -21.83
N ASP A 67 6.69 9.52 -22.49
CA ASP A 67 5.72 8.52 -22.97
C ASP A 67 6.31 7.59 -24.04
N ASN A 68 7.30 8.05 -24.80
CA ASN A 68 7.97 7.28 -25.85
C ASN A 68 9.08 6.38 -25.31
N PHE A 69 9.34 6.38 -23.99
CA PHE A 69 10.34 5.51 -23.42
C PHE A 69 9.84 4.07 -23.32
N TYR A 70 10.66 3.09 -23.71
CA TYR A 70 10.23 1.69 -23.84
C TYR A 70 9.65 1.05 -22.54
N LEU A 71 10.00 1.58 -21.36
CA LEU A 71 9.45 1.14 -20.08
C LEU A 71 8.10 1.76 -19.73
N TYR A 72 7.67 2.83 -20.42
CA TYR A 72 6.47 3.58 -20.06
C TYR A 72 5.22 2.68 -20.05
N GLU A 73 4.94 2.02 -21.17
CA GLU A 73 3.77 1.14 -21.26
C GLU A 73 3.88 -0.08 -20.34
N LEU A 74 5.08 -0.66 -20.24
CA LEU A 74 5.32 -1.83 -19.41
C LEU A 74 5.04 -1.53 -17.93
N LEU A 75 5.50 -0.40 -17.41
CA LEU A 75 5.31 -0.03 -16.01
C LEU A 75 3.91 0.50 -15.72
N ARG A 76 3.31 1.21 -16.66
CA ARG A 76 2.03 1.87 -16.49
C ARG A 76 0.84 0.95 -16.69
N LEU A 77 0.92 0.04 -17.67
CA LEU A 77 -0.22 -0.76 -18.09
C LEU A 77 -0.07 -2.24 -17.76
N ARG A 78 0.99 -2.89 -18.24
CA ARG A 78 1.09 -4.34 -18.18
C ARG A 78 2.52 -4.84 -18.01
N PRO A 79 2.98 -5.01 -16.76
CA PRO A 79 4.32 -5.46 -16.46
C PRO A 79 4.62 -6.89 -16.93
N ASN A 80 3.61 -7.75 -17.07
CA ASN A 80 3.75 -9.13 -17.55
C ASN A 80 2.49 -9.62 -18.27
N GLN A 81 2.53 -10.86 -18.77
CA GLN A 81 1.46 -11.40 -19.61
C GLN A 81 0.12 -11.62 -18.87
N SER A 82 0.14 -11.86 -17.56
CA SER A 82 -1.07 -12.16 -16.77
C SER A 82 -1.62 -10.98 -15.98
N MET A 83 -0.74 -10.09 -15.53
CA MET A 83 -1.10 -9.05 -14.57
C MET A 83 -1.03 -7.68 -15.21
N ASN A 84 -2.00 -6.83 -14.89
CA ASN A 84 -1.87 -5.40 -15.09
C ASN A 84 -0.94 -4.76 -14.04
N ALA A 85 -0.61 -3.49 -14.20
CA ALA A 85 0.30 -2.79 -13.29
C ALA A 85 -0.22 -2.74 -11.84
N PHE A 86 -1.54 -2.55 -11.68
CA PHE A 86 -2.18 -2.54 -10.37
C PHE A 86 -2.03 -3.89 -9.65
N GLU A 87 -2.37 -4.99 -10.33
CA GLU A 87 -2.28 -6.34 -9.75
C GLU A 87 -0.84 -6.71 -9.40
N CYS A 88 0.11 -6.38 -10.28
CA CYS A 88 1.52 -6.65 -10.06
C CYS A 88 2.07 -5.90 -8.83
N MET A 89 1.77 -4.60 -8.70
CA MET A 89 2.18 -3.80 -7.54
C MET A 89 1.47 -4.25 -6.26
N LYS A 90 0.17 -4.57 -6.33
CA LYS A 90 -0.58 -5.11 -5.20
C LYS A 90 0.06 -6.41 -4.70
N ALA A 91 0.34 -7.36 -5.58
CA ALA A 91 0.98 -8.63 -5.22
C ALA A 91 2.35 -8.42 -4.56
N LEU A 92 3.20 -7.54 -5.12
CA LEU A 92 4.49 -7.20 -4.54
C LEU A 92 4.37 -6.71 -3.10
N VAL A 93 3.46 -5.75 -2.85
CA VAL A 93 3.30 -5.13 -1.53
C VAL A 93 2.66 -6.10 -0.53
N VAL A 94 1.68 -6.92 -0.96
CA VAL A 94 1.09 -7.99 -0.13
C VAL A 94 2.17 -8.96 0.33
N MET A 95 2.99 -9.47 -0.59
CA MET A 95 4.08 -10.41 -0.27
C MET A 95 5.11 -9.76 0.67
N MET A 96 5.48 -8.51 0.43
CA MET A 96 6.41 -7.78 1.29
C MET A 96 5.88 -7.67 2.72
N LYS A 97 4.65 -7.22 2.91
CA LYS A 97 4.05 -7.06 4.25
C LYS A 97 3.82 -8.40 4.95
N HIS A 98 3.43 -9.44 4.20
CA HIS A 98 3.14 -10.75 4.76
C HIS A 98 4.39 -11.56 5.08
N HIS A 99 5.39 -11.57 4.18
CA HIS A 99 6.61 -12.37 4.31
C HIS A 99 7.83 -11.58 4.79
N GLY A 100 7.76 -10.24 4.83
CA GLY A 100 8.85 -9.35 5.24
C GLY A 100 9.77 -8.95 4.11
N SER A 101 9.74 -9.64 2.97
CA SER A 101 10.41 -9.23 1.74
C SER A 101 9.74 -9.83 0.52
N ALA A 102 9.79 -9.09 -0.57
CA ALA A 102 9.32 -9.51 -1.87
C ALA A 102 10.16 -8.88 -2.98
N GLY A 103 10.05 -9.37 -4.18
CA GLY A 103 10.77 -8.81 -5.32
C GLY A 103 9.96 -8.84 -6.60
N LEU A 104 10.39 -8.02 -7.56
CA LEU A 104 9.99 -8.15 -8.96
C LEU A 104 11.16 -8.73 -9.72
N TYR A 105 11.05 -9.99 -10.12
CA TYR A 105 12.02 -10.61 -11.02
C TYR A 105 11.98 -9.92 -12.38
N ILE A 106 13.15 -9.52 -12.88
CA ILE A 106 13.29 -8.78 -14.13
C ILE A 106 13.62 -9.77 -15.24
N ASP A 107 12.65 -10.06 -16.09
CA ASP A 107 12.89 -10.82 -17.32
C ASP A 107 13.47 -9.88 -18.38
N ARG A 108 14.64 -10.28 -18.94
CA ARG A 108 15.36 -9.48 -19.93
C ARG A 108 15.50 -10.25 -21.24
N ASP A 109 15.44 -9.52 -22.33
CA ASP A 109 15.73 -10.07 -23.65
C ASP A 109 17.24 -10.32 -23.85
N LYS A 110 17.60 -10.88 -25.00
CA LYS A 110 19.02 -11.13 -25.39
C LYS A 110 19.85 -9.84 -25.49
N LYS A 111 19.20 -8.68 -25.61
CA LYS A 111 19.85 -7.37 -25.67
C LYS A 111 19.96 -6.69 -24.30
N GLY A 112 19.41 -7.34 -23.26
CA GLY A 112 19.37 -6.82 -21.89
C GLY A 112 18.22 -5.86 -21.60
N LEU A 113 17.31 -5.64 -22.53
CA LEU A 113 16.11 -4.83 -22.32
C LEU A 113 15.10 -5.59 -21.47
N VAL A 114 14.37 -4.86 -20.63
CA VAL A 114 13.33 -5.43 -19.77
C VAL A 114 12.13 -5.84 -20.63
N LYS A 115 11.77 -7.13 -20.55
CA LYS A 115 10.65 -7.73 -21.24
C LYS A 115 9.45 -7.90 -20.32
N GLY A 116 9.68 -8.14 -19.03
CA GLY A 116 8.61 -8.34 -18.06
C GLY A 116 9.09 -8.25 -16.62
N LEU A 117 8.13 -8.01 -15.72
CA LEU A 117 8.33 -7.95 -14.27
C LEU A 117 7.35 -8.93 -13.60
N TYR A 118 7.90 -9.84 -12.79
CA TYR A 118 7.13 -10.89 -12.14
C TYR A 118 7.26 -10.79 -10.63
N PRO A 119 6.16 -10.60 -9.87
CA PRO A 119 6.22 -10.56 -8.42
C PRO A 119 6.60 -11.93 -7.86
N VAL A 120 7.59 -11.97 -6.97
CA VAL A 120 8.11 -13.19 -6.37
C VAL A 120 8.33 -12.99 -4.87
N ARG A 121 8.13 -14.06 -4.10
CA ARG A 121 8.47 -14.10 -2.68
C ARG A 121 9.95 -14.37 -2.52
N ILE A 122 10.66 -13.53 -1.77
CA ILE A 122 12.05 -13.75 -1.43
C ILE A 122 12.12 -14.65 -0.20
N ASN A 123 12.83 -15.78 -0.32
CA ASN A 123 13.04 -16.71 0.78
C ASN A 123 14.25 -16.32 1.62
N GLN A 124 15.38 -16.03 0.97
CA GLN A 124 16.62 -15.65 1.65
C GLN A 124 17.58 -14.90 0.73
N PHE A 125 18.52 -14.21 1.34
CA PHE A 125 19.65 -13.60 0.68
C PHE A 125 20.90 -14.40 1.03
N ILE A 126 21.66 -14.81 0.02
CA ILE A 126 22.90 -15.55 0.18
C ILE A 126 24.05 -14.63 -0.24
N VAL A 127 24.92 -14.32 0.71
CA VAL A 127 26.12 -13.52 0.44
C VAL A 127 27.27 -14.45 0.07
N ASP A 128 27.84 -14.26 -1.11
CA ASP A 128 29.00 -15.02 -1.59
C ASP A 128 30.29 -14.45 -0.99
N ASP A 129 30.61 -14.85 0.21
CA ASP A 129 31.85 -14.47 0.93
C ASP A 129 33.07 -15.22 0.42
N ALA A 130 32.87 -16.41 -0.13
CA ALA A 130 33.94 -17.27 -0.67
C ALA A 130 34.34 -16.93 -2.11
N GLY A 131 33.55 -16.15 -2.83
CA GLY A 131 33.81 -15.79 -4.23
C GLY A 131 33.48 -16.90 -5.21
N LEU A 132 32.56 -17.81 -4.88
CA LEU A 132 32.15 -18.95 -5.70
C LEU A 132 31.42 -18.53 -6.98
N ILE A 133 30.69 -17.42 -6.94
CA ILE A 133 29.94 -16.90 -8.10
C ILE A 133 30.88 -16.15 -9.04
N ASN A 134 31.89 -15.46 -8.50
CA ASN A 134 32.89 -14.76 -9.28
C ASN A 134 34.14 -14.54 -8.44
N SER A 135 35.22 -15.21 -8.83
CA SER A 135 36.52 -15.19 -8.12
C SER A 135 37.14 -13.78 -7.98
N THR A 136 36.78 -12.85 -8.85
CA THR A 136 37.31 -11.47 -8.86
C THR A 136 36.48 -10.46 -8.04
N LYS A 137 35.26 -10.81 -7.67
CA LYS A 137 34.36 -9.94 -6.89
C LYS A 137 33.65 -10.76 -5.80
N LYS A 138 34.22 -10.71 -4.59
CA LYS A 138 33.62 -11.26 -3.39
C LYS A 138 32.34 -10.45 -2.99
N ASN A 139 31.54 -11.04 -2.13
CA ASN A 139 30.33 -10.41 -1.55
C ASN A 139 29.22 -10.09 -2.55
N LYS A 140 29.06 -10.89 -3.60
CA LYS A 140 27.85 -10.81 -4.40
C LYS A 140 26.67 -11.40 -3.63
N VAL A 141 25.52 -10.78 -3.79
CA VAL A 141 24.26 -11.24 -3.19
C VAL A 141 23.50 -12.05 -4.23
N LEU A 142 23.23 -13.30 -3.89
CA LEU A 142 22.28 -14.16 -4.59
C LEU A 142 20.95 -14.10 -3.84
N VAL A 143 19.88 -13.98 -4.58
CA VAL A 143 18.52 -13.91 -4.02
C VAL A 143 17.79 -15.18 -4.39
N ASP A 144 17.43 -15.96 -3.38
CA ASP A 144 16.55 -17.11 -3.53
C ASP A 144 15.10 -16.67 -3.45
N PHE A 145 14.33 -17.07 -4.43
CA PHE A 145 12.90 -16.70 -4.50
C PHE A 145 12.01 -17.90 -4.87
N THR A 146 10.76 -17.77 -4.52
CA THR A 146 9.69 -18.69 -4.91
C THR A 146 8.51 -17.90 -5.44
N CYS A 147 7.89 -18.40 -6.50
CA CYS A 147 6.65 -17.89 -7.03
C CYS A 147 5.77 -19.05 -7.49
N GLY A 148 4.70 -19.33 -6.75
CA GLY A 148 3.94 -20.55 -6.95
C GLY A 148 4.86 -21.78 -6.83
N ASP A 149 4.83 -22.64 -7.83
CA ASP A 149 5.68 -23.84 -7.91
C ASP A 149 7.09 -23.58 -8.42
N VAL A 150 7.40 -22.33 -8.80
CA VAL A 150 8.73 -21.97 -9.33
C VAL A 150 9.62 -21.52 -8.19
N SER A 151 10.71 -22.26 -7.95
CA SER A 151 11.79 -21.85 -7.07
C SER A 151 13.03 -21.58 -7.90
N GLY A 152 13.67 -20.46 -7.65
CA GLY A 152 14.86 -20.06 -8.39
C GLY A 152 15.78 -19.17 -7.59
N SER A 153 16.97 -18.93 -8.13
CA SER A 153 17.95 -18.00 -7.58
C SER A 153 18.41 -17.06 -8.67
N CYS A 154 18.50 -15.80 -8.37
CA CYS A 154 19.03 -14.79 -9.30
C CYS A 154 20.01 -13.87 -8.61
N LEU A 155 20.77 -13.13 -9.40
CA LEU A 155 21.62 -12.07 -8.86
C LEU A 155 20.75 -10.87 -8.45
N GLU A 156 21.22 -10.14 -7.44
CA GLU A 156 20.52 -8.94 -6.94
C GLU A 156 20.20 -7.92 -8.05
N LYS A 157 21.02 -7.81 -9.08
CA LYS A 157 20.79 -6.91 -10.22
C LYS A 157 19.58 -7.28 -11.09
N ASP A 158 19.12 -8.53 -11.02
CA ASP A 158 18.06 -9.10 -11.87
C ASP A 158 16.72 -9.16 -11.11
N ILE A 159 16.61 -8.51 -9.95
CA ILE A 159 15.41 -8.46 -9.13
C ILE A 159 15.30 -7.11 -8.41
N ILE A 160 14.16 -6.44 -8.52
CA ILE A 160 13.81 -5.29 -7.69
C ILE A 160 13.41 -5.84 -6.32
N ILE A 161 13.96 -5.31 -5.25
CA ILE A 161 13.78 -5.87 -3.91
C ILE A 161 13.08 -4.85 -3.02
N LEU A 162 12.03 -5.29 -2.36
CA LEU A 162 11.32 -4.53 -1.35
C LEU A 162 11.36 -5.28 -0.02
N ARG A 163 11.82 -4.61 1.03
CA ARG A 163 12.03 -5.19 2.36
C ARG A 163 11.20 -4.45 3.41
N ASP A 164 10.64 -5.20 4.33
CA ASP A 164 9.95 -4.68 5.51
C ASP A 164 10.88 -4.80 6.72
N ASN A 165 10.96 -3.75 7.54
CA ASN A 165 11.73 -3.72 8.79
C ASN A 165 13.19 -4.23 8.66
N SER A 166 13.91 -3.78 7.63
CA SER A 166 15.30 -4.11 7.41
C SER A 166 16.22 -2.99 7.91
N THR A 167 17.30 -3.34 8.61
CA THR A 167 18.30 -2.40 9.11
C THR A 167 19.64 -2.48 8.36
N ASN A 168 19.92 -3.60 7.69
CA ASN A 168 21.21 -3.85 7.02
C ASN A 168 21.06 -4.19 5.53
N GLY A 169 19.83 -4.13 4.99
CA GLY A 169 19.56 -4.44 3.59
C GLY A 169 19.60 -5.95 3.23
N ILE A 170 19.91 -6.84 4.17
CA ILE A 170 19.95 -8.29 3.98
C ILE A 170 18.93 -8.96 4.89
N ASN A 171 18.98 -8.68 6.19
CA ASN A 171 18.04 -9.22 7.15
C ASN A 171 16.77 -8.40 7.16
N PHE A 172 15.64 -9.08 7.25
CA PHE A 172 14.31 -8.46 7.34
C PHE A 172 13.48 -9.16 8.40
N LYS A 173 12.54 -8.44 8.97
CA LYS A 173 11.56 -9.00 9.92
C LYS A 173 10.15 -8.77 9.40
N ARG A 174 9.33 -9.80 9.47
CA ARG A 174 7.92 -9.72 9.09
C ARG A 174 7.17 -8.85 10.10
N THR A 175 6.37 -7.89 9.63
CA THR A 175 5.46 -7.14 10.51
C THR A 175 4.56 -8.08 11.32
N LYS A 176 4.07 -9.17 10.72
CA LYS A 176 3.28 -10.21 11.37
C LYS A 176 3.95 -10.80 12.62
N SER A 177 5.29 -10.87 12.68
CA SER A 177 6.00 -11.42 13.85
C SER A 177 5.91 -10.53 15.09
N TYR A 178 5.76 -9.21 14.92
CA TYR A 178 5.60 -8.26 16.03
C TYR A 178 4.19 -8.26 16.63
N ILE A 179 3.18 -8.59 15.82
CA ILE A 179 1.76 -8.56 16.21
C ILE A 179 1.14 -9.95 16.29
N ARG A 180 1.98 -10.98 16.36
CA ARG A 180 1.51 -12.37 16.38
C ARG A 180 0.52 -12.62 17.51
N ASP A 181 0.84 -12.16 18.72
CA ASP A 181 0.02 -12.39 19.91
C ASP A 181 -1.32 -11.64 19.80
N SER A 182 -1.35 -10.44 19.25
CA SER A 182 -2.58 -9.68 18.97
C SER A 182 -3.46 -10.39 17.94
N ILE A 183 -2.86 -10.91 16.85
CA ILE A 183 -3.56 -11.70 15.84
C ILE A 183 -4.16 -12.99 16.46
N ASP A 184 -3.36 -13.76 17.21
CA ASP A 184 -3.80 -15.00 17.84
C ASP A 184 -4.90 -14.74 18.87
N THR A 185 -4.81 -13.66 19.62
CA THR A 185 -5.85 -13.24 20.58
C THR A 185 -7.15 -12.89 19.87
N ASN A 186 -7.10 -12.15 18.76
CA ASN A 186 -8.29 -11.83 17.97
C ASN A 186 -8.95 -13.08 17.38
N ILE A 187 -8.17 -14.01 16.84
CA ILE A 187 -8.68 -15.29 16.31
C ILE A 187 -9.36 -16.09 17.41
N LYS A 188 -8.73 -16.19 18.59
CA LYS A 188 -9.32 -16.90 19.74
C LYS A 188 -10.59 -16.22 20.24
N ALA A 189 -10.61 -14.90 20.29
CA ALA A 189 -11.80 -14.14 20.67
C ALA A 189 -12.96 -14.35 19.68
N GLN A 190 -12.70 -14.35 18.37
CA GLN A 190 -13.69 -14.64 17.35
C GLN A 190 -14.23 -16.07 17.46
N LYS A 191 -13.36 -17.06 17.67
CA LYS A 191 -13.77 -18.48 17.88
C LYS A 191 -14.63 -18.61 19.13
N TYR A 192 -14.24 -17.96 20.22
CA TYR A 192 -15.01 -17.97 21.45
C TYR A 192 -16.40 -17.35 21.27
N GLN A 193 -16.50 -16.19 20.61
CA GLN A 193 -17.80 -15.59 20.27
C GLN A 193 -18.65 -16.52 19.41
N ALA A 194 -18.08 -17.13 18.37
CA ALA A 194 -18.79 -18.07 17.51
C ALA A 194 -19.33 -19.26 18.31
N GLN A 195 -18.55 -19.80 19.25
CA GLN A 195 -18.99 -20.88 20.15
C GLN A 195 -20.10 -20.43 21.11
N LEU A 196 -20.02 -19.20 21.66
CA LEU A 196 -21.10 -18.67 22.50
C LEU A 196 -22.41 -18.54 21.71
N PHE A 197 -22.37 -18.05 20.48
CA PHE A 197 -23.56 -17.96 19.64
C PHE A 197 -24.10 -19.32 19.22
N SER A 198 -23.23 -20.27 18.85
CA SER A 198 -23.64 -21.64 18.49
C SER A 198 -24.23 -22.40 19.65
N ASN A 199 -23.77 -22.15 20.86
CA ASN A 199 -24.29 -22.72 22.07
C ASN A 199 -25.51 -21.98 22.67
N GLY A 200 -26.11 -21.05 21.91
CA GLY A 200 -27.34 -20.34 22.30
C GLY A 200 -27.16 -19.31 23.41
N LEU A 201 -25.97 -18.69 23.54
CA LEU A 201 -25.64 -17.71 24.60
C LEU A 201 -25.82 -18.21 26.03
N THR A 202 -25.85 -19.55 26.20
CA THR A 202 -26.07 -20.15 27.50
C THR A 202 -24.81 -20.10 28.34
N ASN A 203 -24.90 -19.34 29.41
CA ASN A 203 -23.87 -19.24 30.46
C ASN A 203 -23.53 -20.61 31.02
N LYS A 204 -22.29 -20.83 31.44
CA LYS A 204 -21.91 -22.02 32.18
C LYS A 204 -22.83 -22.16 33.40
N ILE A 205 -23.44 -23.32 33.52
CA ILE A 205 -24.31 -23.61 34.63
C ILE A 205 -23.49 -24.34 35.71
N VAL A 206 -23.61 -23.84 36.92
CA VAL A 206 -23.06 -24.52 38.09
C VAL A 206 -24.17 -25.35 38.71
N VAL A 207 -24.00 -26.67 38.72
CA VAL A 207 -24.90 -27.62 39.37
C VAL A 207 -24.31 -27.94 40.75
N GLN A 208 -24.97 -27.44 41.79
CA GLN A 208 -24.60 -27.72 43.17
C GLN A 208 -25.38 -28.89 43.66
N LEU A 209 -24.66 -29.87 44.15
CA LEU A 209 -25.24 -31.08 44.77
C LEU A 209 -25.46 -30.82 46.25
N THR A 210 -26.65 -31.16 46.77
CA THR A 210 -26.98 -31.00 48.18
C THR A 210 -26.56 -32.23 49.00
N SER A 211 -26.13 -33.32 48.34
CA SER A 211 -25.63 -34.55 48.98
C SER A 211 -24.18 -34.84 48.63
N ASP A 212 -23.44 -35.35 49.59
CA ASP A 212 -22.02 -35.69 49.46
C ASP A 212 -21.86 -36.96 48.62
N ILE A 213 -21.43 -36.81 47.36
CA ILE A 213 -21.18 -37.95 46.47
C ILE A 213 -19.69 -38.24 46.52
N LYS A 214 -19.34 -39.41 47.04
CA LYS A 214 -17.94 -39.85 47.23
C LYS A 214 -17.34 -40.59 46.03
N GLU A 215 -18.13 -40.94 45.00
CA GLU A 215 -17.64 -41.72 43.86
C GLU A 215 -17.55 -40.89 42.57
N ASP A 216 -16.36 -40.80 41.95
CA ASP A 216 -16.09 -40.16 40.68
C ASP A 216 -16.94 -40.67 39.50
N LYS A 217 -17.36 -41.94 39.56
CA LYS A 217 -18.22 -42.55 38.54
C LYS A 217 -19.64 -41.97 38.54
N GLU A 218 -20.18 -41.65 39.71
CA GLU A 218 -21.50 -41.04 39.85
C GLU A 218 -21.46 -39.56 39.41
N LEU A 219 -20.41 -38.81 39.74
CA LEU A 219 -20.20 -37.46 39.26
C LEU A 219 -20.17 -37.40 37.74
N LYS A 220 -19.47 -38.32 37.09
CA LYS A 220 -19.42 -38.39 35.60
C LYS A 220 -20.78 -38.73 34.98
N LYS A 221 -21.57 -39.60 35.63
CA LYS A 221 -22.94 -39.93 35.17
C LYS A 221 -23.87 -38.74 35.30
N ILE A 222 -23.79 -37.97 36.36
CA ILE A 222 -24.56 -36.75 36.59
C ILE A 222 -24.17 -35.71 35.58
N GLN A 223 -22.88 -35.49 35.38
CA GLN A 223 -22.33 -34.56 34.39
C GLN A 223 -22.79 -34.88 32.96
N SER A 224 -22.80 -36.19 32.60
CA SER A 224 -23.28 -36.61 31.28
C SER A 224 -24.81 -36.47 31.13
N LYS A 225 -25.59 -36.64 32.16
CA LYS A 225 -27.05 -36.40 32.15
C LYS A 225 -27.35 -34.91 31.98
N PHE A 226 -26.70 -34.02 32.73
CA PHE A 226 -26.88 -32.59 32.59
C PHE A 226 -26.35 -32.06 31.23
N SER A 227 -25.26 -32.59 30.75
CA SER A 227 -24.73 -32.28 29.41
C SER A 227 -25.73 -32.65 28.31
N LYS A 228 -26.40 -33.79 28.38
CA LYS A 228 -27.43 -34.22 27.43
C LYS A 228 -28.70 -33.36 27.49
N ILE A 229 -29.13 -32.97 28.68
CA ILE A 229 -30.29 -32.11 28.88
C ILE A 229 -29.98 -30.70 28.32
N TYR A 230 -28.77 -30.24 28.52
CA TYR A 230 -28.30 -28.92 28.08
C TYR A 230 -28.03 -28.83 26.57
N SER A 231 -27.57 -29.93 25.96
CA SER A 231 -27.33 -29.96 24.50
C SER A 231 -28.62 -30.08 23.68
N ASN A 232 -29.74 -30.33 24.27
CA ASN A 232 -31.02 -30.61 23.60
C ASN A 232 -31.85 -29.35 23.31
N ASN A 233 -31.25 -28.15 23.23
CA ASN A 233 -31.84 -26.86 22.82
C ASN A 233 -33.19 -26.50 23.50
N GLY A 234 -33.57 -27.18 24.60
CA GLY A 234 -34.77 -26.83 25.36
C GLY A 234 -34.55 -25.56 26.17
N ARG A 235 -35.38 -24.54 25.95
CA ARG A 235 -35.35 -23.28 26.71
C ARG A 235 -35.70 -23.44 28.19
N VAL A 236 -36.27 -24.56 28.57
CA VAL A 236 -36.70 -24.88 29.94
C VAL A 236 -36.30 -26.30 30.26
N PHE A 237 -35.63 -26.51 31.36
CA PHE A 237 -35.32 -27.85 31.89
C PHE A 237 -35.73 -27.94 33.34
N THR A 238 -36.25 -29.12 33.72
CA THR A 238 -36.62 -29.42 35.08
C THR A 238 -35.41 -29.96 35.84
N VAL A 239 -35.16 -29.37 37.00
CA VAL A 239 -34.07 -29.82 37.89
C VAL A 239 -34.64 -30.81 38.88
N PRO A 240 -34.08 -32.04 39.00
CA PRO A 240 -34.54 -33.02 40.01
C PRO A 240 -34.30 -32.48 41.41
N ALA A 241 -35.10 -33.00 42.37
CA ALA A 241 -34.92 -32.64 43.78
C ALA A 241 -33.51 -33.02 44.26
N GLY A 242 -32.86 -32.13 45.01
CA GLY A 242 -31.48 -32.31 45.50
C GLY A 242 -30.39 -31.67 44.66
N TYR A 243 -30.77 -30.95 43.61
CA TYR A 243 -29.82 -30.16 42.77
C TYR A 243 -30.22 -28.69 42.79
N ASN A 244 -29.24 -27.81 42.99
CA ASN A 244 -29.41 -26.40 42.85
C ASN A 244 -28.62 -25.94 41.61
N VAL A 245 -29.27 -25.21 40.70
CA VAL A 245 -28.69 -24.77 39.46
C VAL A 245 -28.63 -23.24 39.49
N SER A 246 -27.43 -22.69 39.43
CA SER A 246 -27.21 -21.29 39.30
C SER A 246 -26.52 -20.96 37.96
N SER A 247 -27.00 -19.93 37.26
CA SER A 247 -26.32 -19.43 36.09
C SER A 247 -25.16 -18.52 36.49
N MET A 248 -23.99 -18.74 35.90
CA MET A 248 -22.86 -17.87 36.11
C MET A 248 -23.03 -16.66 35.20
N ASN A 249 -23.38 -15.51 35.75
CA ASN A 249 -23.56 -14.29 35.02
C ASN A 249 -22.19 -13.79 34.46
N LEU A 250 -22.02 -13.85 33.15
CA LEU A 250 -20.84 -13.39 32.44
C LEU A 250 -20.96 -11.92 31.92
N SER A 251 -21.91 -11.15 32.44
CA SER A 251 -22.25 -9.82 31.93
C SER A 251 -21.09 -8.80 31.95
N LEU A 252 -20.10 -8.96 32.84
CA LEU A 252 -18.89 -8.12 32.86
C LEU A 252 -17.88 -8.53 31.78
N ALA A 253 -17.88 -9.78 31.36
CA ALA A 253 -16.96 -10.29 30.36
C ALA A 253 -17.29 -9.78 28.94
N ASP A 254 -18.55 -9.50 28.64
CA ASP A 254 -18.97 -9.14 27.28
C ASP A 254 -18.53 -7.72 26.88
N SER A 255 -18.58 -6.75 27.79
CA SER A 255 -18.10 -5.38 27.53
C SER A 255 -16.57 -5.32 27.43
N GLN A 256 -15.86 -6.05 28.29
CA GLN A 256 -14.40 -6.15 28.25
C GLN A 256 -13.91 -6.89 26.99
N PHE A 257 -14.67 -7.86 26.49
CA PHE A 257 -14.38 -8.54 25.22
C PHE A 257 -14.49 -7.61 24.01
N ALA A 258 -15.48 -6.72 23.99
CA ALA A 258 -15.61 -5.74 22.92
C ALA A 258 -14.44 -4.74 22.90
N GLU A 259 -14.02 -4.26 24.06
CA GLU A 259 -12.87 -3.37 24.21
C GLU A 259 -11.56 -4.07 23.80
N LEU A 260 -11.31 -5.29 24.25
CA LEU A 260 -10.14 -6.08 23.84
C LEU A 260 -10.08 -6.29 22.33
N LYS A 261 -11.22 -6.51 21.69
CA LYS A 261 -11.30 -6.66 20.24
C LYS A 261 -10.98 -5.37 19.50
N ILE A 262 -11.39 -4.22 20.03
CA ILE A 262 -11.05 -2.90 19.47
C ILE A 262 -9.55 -2.67 19.62
N LEU A 263 -8.98 -2.90 20.80
CA LEU A 263 -7.55 -2.74 21.05
C LEU A 263 -6.72 -3.65 20.12
N GLY A 264 -7.10 -4.93 19.98
CA GLY A 264 -6.41 -5.84 19.07
C GLY A 264 -6.47 -5.41 17.60
N LYS A 265 -7.59 -4.80 17.16
CA LYS A 265 -7.66 -4.21 15.82
C LYS A 265 -6.77 -2.99 15.68
N GLN A 266 -6.72 -2.13 16.72
CA GLN A 266 -5.85 -0.95 16.73
C GLN A 266 -4.37 -1.33 16.68
N ASP A 267 -3.96 -2.35 17.42
CA ASP A 267 -2.59 -2.88 17.39
C ASP A 267 -2.21 -3.35 15.98
N ILE A 268 -3.09 -4.12 15.33
CA ILE A 268 -2.86 -4.63 13.99
C ILE A 268 -2.77 -3.48 12.97
N THR A 269 -3.68 -2.52 13.04
CA THR A 269 -3.71 -1.38 12.12
C THR A 269 -2.47 -0.50 12.28
N SER A 270 -2.09 -0.21 13.51
CA SER A 270 -0.91 0.58 13.84
C SER A 270 0.38 -0.08 13.34
N ALA A 271 0.54 -1.38 13.56
CA ALA A 271 1.74 -2.10 13.13
C ALA A 271 1.90 -2.19 11.60
N ILE A 272 0.79 -2.27 10.86
CA ILE A 272 0.81 -2.28 9.39
C ILE A 272 0.99 -0.86 8.84
N GLY A 273 0.63 0.16 9.62
CA GLY A 273 0.68 1.57 9.23
C GLY A 273 -0.60 2.05 8.54
N VAL A 274 -1.75 1.39 8.81
CA VAL A 274 -3.07 1.80 8.27
C VAL A 274 -3.84 2.53 9.37
N PRO A 275 -4.40 3.73 9.12
CA PRO A 275 -5.22 4.41 10.10
C PRO A 275 -6.44 3.58 10.51
N TYR A 276 -6.71 3.49 11.80
CA TYR A 276 -7.85 2.71 12.32
C TYR A 276 -9.19 3.20 11.80
N SER A 277 -9.34 4.52 11.61
CA SER A 277 -10.54 5.13 11.01
C SER A 277 -10.91 4.56 9.64
N LEU A 278 -9.92 4.20 8.82
CA LEU A 278 -10.16 3.56 7.52
C LEU A 278 -10.77 2.15 7.65
N ILE A 279 -10.42 1.42 8.70
CA ILE A 279 -11.00 0.09 8.98
C ILE A 279 -12.38 0.19 9.59
N GLU A 280 -12.60 1.15 10.47
CA GLU A 280 -13.84 1.34 11.21
C GLU A 280 -14.90 2.05 10.37
N LYS A 281 -14.57 3.22 9.80
CA LYS A 281 -15.50 4.11 9.10
C LYS A 281 -15.46 3.96 7.59
N GLY A 282 -14.39 3.38 7.04
CA GLY A 282 -14.18 3.26 5.59
C GLY A 282 -13.75 4.55 4.90
N SER A 283 -13.50 5.63 5.65
CA SER A 283 -13.08 6.94 5.13
C SER A 283 -12.03 7.55 6.03
N LEU A 284 -11.21 8.43 5.45
CA LEU A 284 -10.20 9.22 6.15
C LEU A 284 -10.54 10.70 6.04
N THR A 285 -10.19 11.47 7.06
CA THR A 285 -10.13 12.92 6.96
C THR A 285 -8.96 13.33 6.05
N GLU A 286 -8.92 14.58 5.61
CA GLU A 286 -7.82 15.10 4.81
C GLU A 286 -6.47 14.99 5.54
N GLU A 287 -6.46 15.36 6.84
CA GLU A 287 -5.29 15.28 7.70
C GLU A 287 -4.80 13.84 7.89
N GLU A 288 -5.71 12.89 8.15
CA GLU A 288 -5.39 11.46 8.25
C GLU A 288 -4.86 10.91 6.94
N THR A 289 -5.39 11.37 5.80
CA THR A 289 -4.92 10.97 4.46
C THR A 289 -3.50 11.44 4.23
N ILE A 290 -3.19 12.71 4.56
CA ILE A 290 -1.85 13.28 4.43
C ILE A 290 -0.88 12.53 5.35
N ALA A 291 -1.26 12.28 6.60
CA ALA A 291 -0.45 11.54 7.56
C ALA A 291 -0.17 10.11 7.10
N PHE A 292 -1.18 9.41 6.58
CA PHE A 292 -1.06 8.06 6.04
C PHE A 292 -0.12 8.03 4.83
N LEU A 293 -0.28 8.97 3.91
CA LEU A 293 0.61 9.12 2.76
C LEU A 293 2.05 9.35 3.18
N SER A 294 2.29 10.34 4.02
CA SER A 294 3.63 10.77 4.40
C SER A 294 4.38 9.71 5.20
N ASN A 295 3.70 9.04 6.14
CA ASN A 295 4.37 8.16 7.09
C ASN A 295 4.40 6.70 6.65
N ALA A 296 3.41 6.23 5.88
CA ALA A 296 3.28 4.81 5.55
C ALA A 296 3.52 4.52 4.06
N ILE A 297 3.03 5.35 3.16
CA ILE A 297 3.04 5.10 1.71
C ILE A 297 4.32 5.63 1.06
N ILE A 298 4.67 6.90 1.28
CA ILE A 298 5.82 7.56 0.64
C ILE A 298 7.14 6.83 0.90
N PRO A 299 7.46 6.33 2.10
CA PRO A 299 8.72 5.63 2.33
C PRO A 299 8.88 4.38 1.44
N ILE A 300 7.80 3.62 1.24
CA ILE A 300 7.82 2.42 0.39
C ILE A 300 7.95 2.81 -1.08
N ILE A 301 7.22 3.83 -1.51
CA ILE A 301 7.32 4.37 -2.87
C ILE A 301 8.73 4.84 -3.15
N THR A 302 9.35 5.60 -2.24
CA THR A 302 10.72 6.08 -2.39
C THR A 302 11.72 4.93 -2.56
N ALA A 303 11.57 3.87 -1.76
CA ALA A 303 12.40 2.67 -1.90
C ALA A 303 12.21 1.99 -3.26
N LEU A 304 10.95 1.86 -3.73
CA LEU A 304 10.64 1.30 -5.04
C LEU A 304 11.20 2.14 -6.19
N GLU A 305 11.03 3.45 -6.15
CA GLU A 305 11.55 4.36 -7.15
C GLU A 305 13.07 4.25 -7.29
N GLN A 306 13.79 4.22 -6.17
CA GLN A 306 15.25 4.07 -6.15
C GLN A 306 15.69 2.71 -6.71
N GLU A 307 15.02 1.63 -6.31
CA GLU A 307 15.30 0.29 -6.82
C GLU A 307 15.01 0.17 -8.33
N MET A 308 13.91 0.75 -8.79
CA MET A 308 13.54 0.78 -10.20
C MET A 308 14.52 1.63 -11.02
N ASP A 309 14.89 2.82 -10.56
CA ASP A 309 15.87 3.68 -11.22
C ASP A 309 17.23 2.97 -11.36
N TRP A 310 17.63 2.23 -10.32
CA TRP A 310 18.92 1.54 -10.32
C TRP A 310 18.95 0.30 -11.21
N LYS A 311 17.88 -0.50 -11.21
CA LYS A 311 17.85 -1.83 -11.83
C LYS A 311 17.20 -1.87 -13.22
N LEU A 312 16.24 -0.97 -13.49
CA LEU A 312 15.56 -0.92 -14.79
C LEU A 312 16.24 0.03 -15.79
N LEU A 313 16.78 1.15 -15.30
CA LEU A 313 17.43 2.14 -16.14
C LEU A 313 18.92 1.82 -16.32
N THR A 314 19.41 1.94 -17.56
CA THR A 314 20.84 1.83 -17.82
C THR A 314 21.60 3.04 -17.25
N SER A 315 22.90 2.93 -17.08
CA SER A 315 23.73 4.09 -16.68
C SER A 315 23.60 5.27 -17.63
N ASN A 316 23.40 4.99 -18.93
CA ASN A 316 23.21 6.01 -19.95
C ASN A 316 21.85 6.70 -19.80
N ASP A 317 20.78 5.95 -19.53
CA ASP A 317 19.45 6.51 -19.33
C ASP A 317 19.42 7.42 -18.11
N ARG A 318 20.02 6.99 -16.98
CA ARG A 318 20.16 7.83 -15.79
C ARG A 318 20.94 9.11 -16.04
N LYS A 319 22.04 9.05 -16.85
CA LYS A 319 22.79 10.24 -17.24
C LYS A 319 22.01 11.19 -18.13
N LYS A 320 21.11 10.66 -18.96
CA LYS A 320 20.18 11.46 -19.77
C LYS A 320 19.02 12.06 -18.95
N GLY A 321 18.95 11.76 -17.65
CA GLY A 321 17.95 12.30 -16.74
C GLY A 321 16.64 11.55 -16.70
N TYR A 322 16.57 10.30 -17.24
CA TYR A 322 15.39 9.45 -17.08
C TYR A 322 15.22 9.00 -15.64
N LYS A 323 13.98 8.96 -15.17
CA LYS A 323 13.56 8.58 -13.82
C LYS A 323 12.23 7.85 -13.88
N ILE A 324 12.00 6.94 -12.94
CA ILE A 324 10.72 6.26 -12.75
C ILE A 324 10.10 6.80 -11.49
N ARG A 325 8.86 7.31 -11.56
CA ARG A 325 8.18 7.97 -10.45
C ARG A 325 6.73 7.51 -10.32
N PHE A 326 6.26 7.44 -9.08
CA PHE A 326 4.85 7.26 -8.80
C PHE A 326 4.13 8.61 -8.78
N ASN A 327 2.98 8.69 -9.40
CA ASN A 327 2.17 9.91 -9.36
C ASN A 327 1.34 9.95 -8.09
N ILE A 328 1.91 10.49 -7.01
CA ILE A 328 1.29 10.61 -5.70
C ILE A 328 0.07 11.55 -5.75
N ASN A 329 0.07 12.54 -6.64
CA ASN A 329 -1.05 13.47 -6.79
C ASN A 329 -2.36 12.77 -7.20
N ALA A 330 -2.29 11.58 -7.79
CA ALA A 330 -3.47 10.77 -8.09
C ALA A 330 -4.22 10.33 -6.82
N MET A 331 -3.55 10.24 -5.68
CA MET A 331 -4.16 9.89 -4.39
C MET A 331 -4.71 11.10 -3.64
N LEU A 332 -4.12 12.27 -3.87
CA LEU A 332 -4.57 13.54 -3.30
C LEU A 332 -5.79 14.12 -4.04
N ARG A 333 -6.48 13.33 -4.87
CA ARG A 333 -7.78 13.73 -5.43
C ARG A 333 -8.77 13.88 -4.28
N THR A 334 -8.72 15.03 -3.64
CA THR A 334 -9.63 15.54 -2.64
C THR A 334 -11.05 15.69 -3.23
N SER A 335 -12.00 16.09 -2.39
CA SER A 335 -13.36 16.36 -2.88
C SER A 335 -13.29 17.32 -4.09
N PRO A 336 -14.21 17.24 -5.06
CA PRO A 336 -14.24 18.15 -6.21
C PRO A 336 -14.17 19.63 -5.81
N LEU A 337 -14.72 19.98 -4.65
CA LEU A 337 -14.66 21.32 -4.09
C LEU A 337 -13.24 21.71 -3.69
N THR A 338 -12.56 20.88 -2.90
CA THR A 338 -11.16 21.15 -2.48
C THR A 338 -10.23 21.18 -3.69
N GLN A 339 -10.43 20.29 -4.67
CA GLN A 339 -9.67 20.29 -5.91
C GLN A 339 -9.87 21.59 -6.69
N SER A 340 -11.10 22.11 -6.80
CA SER A 340 -11.36 23.37 -7.50
C SER A 340 -10.68 24.56 -6.82
N ILE A 341 -10.67 24.59 -5.48
CA ILE A 341 -9.99 25.64 -4.70
C ILE A 341 -8.48 25.59 -4.91
N ILE A 342 -7.89 24.40 -4.91
CA ILE A 342 -6.45 24.21 -5.15
C ILE A 342 -6.07 24.67 -6.57
N ILE A 343 -6.84 24.25 -7.57
CA ILE A 343 -6.61 24.62 -8.97
C ILE A 343 -6.75 26.12 -9.16
N ASP A 344 -7.81 26.75 -8.59
CA ASP A 344 -8.01 28.20 -8.66
C ASP A 344 -6.80 28.95 -8.07
N ARG A 345 -6.29 28.49 -6.93
CA ARG A 345 -5.13 29.09 -6.27
C ARG A 345 -3.88 28.99 -7.12
N TYR A 346 -3.58 27.81 -7.65
CA TYR A 346 -2.39 27.60 -8.49
C TYR A 346 -2.48 28.35 -9.83
N LEU A 347 -3.68 28.51 -10.40
CA LEU A 347 -3.88 29.35 -11.58
C LEU A 347 -3.63 30.82 -11.25
N ARG A 348 -4.15 31.32 -10.13
CA ARG A 348 -3.94 32.71 -9.69
C ARG A 348 -2.49 33.02 -9.35
N ASP A 349 -1.80 32.06 -8.74
CA ASP A 349 -0.38 32.21 -8.38
C ASP A 349 0.56 31.99 -9.58
N GLY A 350 0.03 31.69 -10.76
CA GLY A 350 0.81 31.45 -11.98
C GLY A 350 1.62 30.15 -11.94
N ALA A 351 1.33 29.25 -10.99
CA ALA A 351 1.99 27.95 -10.88
C ALA A 351 1.48 26.95 -11.92
N TYR A 352 0.22 27.08 -12.34
CA TYR A 352 -0.41 26.26 -13.38
C TYR A 352 -0.86 27.14 -14.54
N THR A 353 -0.76 26.56 -15.75
CA THR A 353 -1.46 27.08 -16.93
C THR A 353 -2.90 26.55 -16.96
N LEU A 354 -3.75 27.16 -17.78
CA LEU A 354 -5.11 26.68 -17.99
C LEU A 354 -5.12 25.22 -18.50
N ASN A 355 -4.18 24.87 -19.37
CA ASN A 355 -4.05 23.52 -19.91
C ASN A 355 -3.55 22.51 -18.85
N ASP A 356 -2.71 22.93 -17.90
CA ASP A 356 -2.34 22.07 -16.77
C ASP A 356 -3.54 21.73 -15.90
N ALA A 357 -4.37 22.72 -15.59
CA ALA A 357 -5.62 22.50 -14.87
C ALA A 357 -6.57 21.56 -15.64
N LYS A 358 -6.69 21.73 -16.95
CA LYS A 358 -7.50 20.86 -17.80
C LYS A 358 -6.96 19.44 -17.89
N ARG A 359 -5.63 19.24 -17.92
CA ARG A 359 -5.01 17.90 -17.84
C ARG A 359 -5.34 17.20 -16.53
N ILE A 360 -5.32 17.91 -15.41
CA ILE A 360 -5.68 17.37 -14.09
C ILE A 360 -7.15 16.97 -14.05
N LEU A 361 -8.04 17.76 -14.65
CA LEU A 361 -9.48 17.51 -14.70
C LEU A 361 -9.88 16.46 -15.75
N GLY A 362 -8.97 16.10 -16.67
CA GLY A 362 -9.23 15.16 -17.76
C GLY A 362 -10.17 15.72 -18.83
N VAL A 363 -10.17 17.06 -19.03
CA VAL A 363 -10.99 17.73 -20.05
C VAL A 363 -10.12 18.18 -21.25
N PRO A 364 -10.71 18.35 -22.45
CA PRO A 364 -9.96 18.74 -23.64
C PRO A 364 -9.17 20.03 -23.45
N LEU A 365 -7.96 20.07 -24.01
CA LEU A 365 -7.08 21.24 -23.98
C LEU A 365 -7.62 22.33 -24.92
N VAL A 366 -7.20 23.59 -24.68
CA VAL A 366 -7.53 24.74 -25.53
C VAL A 366 -6.27 25.34 -26.10
N GLU A 367 -6.38 25.84 -27.33
CA GLU A 367 -5.30 26.56 -27.97
C GLU A 367 -4.99 27.85 -27.21
N GLY A 368 -3.70 28.14 -26.98
CA GLY A 368 -3.28 29.27 -26.15
C GLY A 368 -3.38 29.06 -24.64
N GLY A 369 -3.89 27.90 -24.16
CA GLY A 369 -4.05 27.62 -22.75
C GLY A 369 -2.76 27.22 -21.99
N ASP A 370 -1.62 27.18 -22.67
CA ASP A 370 -0.28 26.93 -22.07
C ASP A 370 0.44 28.22 -21.64
N ILE A 371 -0.25 29.36 -21.71
CA ILE A 371 0.27 30.63 -21.25
C ILE A 371 -0.08 30.83 -19.78
N VAL A 372 0.90 31.20 -18.97
CA VAL A 372 0.70 31.59 -17.59
C VAL A 372 -0.08 32.89 -17.52
N THR A 373 -1.23 32.87 -16.86
CA THR A 373 -2.05 34.06 -16.63
C THR A 373 -1.93 34.48 -15.17
N LEU A 374 -1.69 35.76 -14.94
CA LEU A 374 -1.67 36.34 -13.60
C LEU A 374 -2.85 37.30 -13.48
N PRO A 375 -3.47 37.45 -12.29
CA PRO A 375 -4.48 38.46 -12.05
C PRO A 375 -3.96 39.87 -12.42
N SER A 376 -4.80 40.71 -12.98
CA SER A 376 -4.44 42.03 -13.46
C SER A 376 -3.82 42.98 -12.42
N GLY A 377 -3.88 42.60 -11.14
CA GLY A 377 -3.21 43.32 -10.05
C GLY A 377 -1.78 42.83 -9.73
N GLN A 378 -1.30 41.77 -10.40
CA GLN A 378 0.06 41.28 -10.23
C GLN A 378 0.92 41.72 -11.41
N ILE A 379 2.04 42.35 -11.10
CA ILE A 379 3.01 42.84 -12.07
C ILE A 379 4.37 42.22 -11.76
N THR A 380 5.18 41.97 -12.77
CA THR A 380 6.55 41.50 -12.52
C THR A 380 7.35 42.58 -11.80
N LEU A 381 8.28 42.14 -10.92
CA LEU A 381 9.14 43.05 -10.19
C LEU A 381 9.93 44.00 -11.14
N GLU A 382 10.36 43.52 -12.30
CA GLU A 382 11.04 44.33 -13.32
C GLU A 382 10.16 45.44 -13.88
N ASN A 383 8.90 45.14 -14.19
CA ASN A 383 7.93 46.12 -14.68
C ASN A 383 7.52 47.11 -13.57
N LEU A 384 7.48 46.66 -12.30
CA LEU A 384 7.23 47.53 -11.16
C LEU A 384 8.37 48.53 -10.96
N ILE A 385 9.64 48.07 -11.04
CA ILE A 385 10.82 48.90 -10.91
C ILE A 385 10.96 49.84 -12.10
N ALA A 386 10.59 49.37 -13.32
CA ALA A 386 10.62 50.19 -14.55
C ALA A 386 9.44 51.19 -14.65
N GLY A 387 8.51 51.21 -13.68
CA GLY A 387 7.34 52.10 -13.72
C GLY A 387 6.31 51.80 -14.81
N ASN A 388 6.31 50.55 -15.30
CA ASN A 388 5.43 50.11 -16.40
C ASN A 388 4.10 49.47 -15.89
N ALA A 389 3.66 49.79 -14.69
CA ALA A 389 2.38 49.30 -14.19
C ALA A 389 1.22 49.98 -14.95
N THR A 390 0.29 49.19 -15.48
CA THR A 390 -0.83 49.70 -16.31
C THR A 390 -1.68 50.73 -15.57
N TRP A 391 -1.82 50.58 -14.24
CA TRP A 391 -2.54 51.55 -13.38
C TRP A 391 -1.74 52.87 -13.14
N GLN A 392 -0.43 52.88 -13.39
CA GLN A 392 0.38 54.12 -13.33
C GLN A 392 0.25 54.92 -14.64
N LYS A 393 -0.01 54.27 -15.78
CA LYS A 393 -0.19 54.95 -17.06
C LYS A 393 -1.54 55.68 -17.20
N GLU A 394 -2.59 55.20 -16.54
CA GLU A 394 -3.91 55.86 -16.56
C GLU A 394 -3.93 57.13 -15.70
N SER A 395 -3.10 57.27 -14.68
CA SER A 395 -3.05 58.48 -13.87
C SER A 395 -2.32 59.64 -14.53
N THR A 396 -1.39 59.34 -15.48
CA THR A 396 -0.69 60.38 -16.27
C THR A 396 -1.48 60.86 -17.48
N ALA A 397 -2.43 60.07 -18.01
CA ALA A 397 -3.31 60.45 -19.12
C ALA A 397 -4.48 61.36 -18.74
N LYS A 398 -4.88 61.36 -17.44
CA LYS A 398 -5.97 62.22 -16.95
C LYS A 398 -5.52 63.57 -16.35
N GLY A 399 -4.23 63.81 -16.29
CA GLY A 399 -3.67 65.05 -15.73
C GLY A 399 -3.31 66.15 -16.74
N GLY A 400 -3.60 65.95 -18.06
CA GLY A 400 -3.12 66.80 -19.16
C GLY A 400 -4.16 67.63 -19.92
N GLU A 401 -5.45 67.60 -19.57
CA GLU A 401 -6.47 68.40 -20.25
C GLU A 401 -7.37 69.11 -19.26
N ASN A 402 -6.87 70.16 -18.61
CA ASN A 402 -7.68 71.24 -18.06
C ASN A 402 -6.75 72.43 -17.81
N GLY A 403 -6.57 73.21 -18.82
CA GLY A 403 -5.92 74.54 -18.78
C GLY A 403 -5.97 75.21 -20.11
N GLU A 404 -6.75 76.22 -20.22
CA GLU A 404 -6.94 77.20 -21.25
C GLU A 404 -8.22 77.09 -22.11
N ASN A 405 -9.21 77.81 -21.67
CA ASN A 405 -9.76 78.95 -22.45
C ASN A 405 -10.95 79.53 -21.73
N GLY A 406 -10.72 80.60 -21.06
CA GLY A 406 -11.70 81.55 -20.64
C GLY A 406 -11.25 82.90 -21.04
N GLU A 407 -11.77 83.43 -22.15
CA GLU A 407 -11.83 84.86 -22.37
C GLU A 407 -13.02 85.20 -23.28
N ASN A 408 -13.88 85.98 -22.69
CA ASN A 408 -14.54 87.20 -23.22
C ASN A 408 -15.72 87.08 -24.15
N GLN A 409 -16.65 87.98 -23.78
CA GLN A 409 -17.56 88.91 -24.44
C GLN A 409 -19.00 88.43 -24.51
N ASP A 410 -19.85 89.11 -23.94
CA ASP A 410 -20.64 90.28 -23.67
C ASP A 410 -21.84 89.94 -22.76
#